data_807e5394519917fbd44d262576884863
#
_entry.id   807e5394519917fbd44d262576884863
#
_cell.length_a   1.000
_cell.length_b   1.000
_cell.length_c   1.000
_cell.angle_alpha   90.00
_cell.angle_beta   90.00
_cell.angle_gamma   90.00
#
_symmetry.space_group_name_H-M   'P 1'
#
loop_
_entity.id
_entity.type
_entity.pdbx_description
1 polymer ?
#
loop_
_entity_poly.entity_id
_entity_poly.type
_entity_poly.pdbx_seq_one_letter_code
_entity_poly.pdbx_strand_id
1 'polypeptide(L)'
;GDRTVDQMIQAARSGKQNIAEGSSAAATSRETQLKLTNVAKASLQELLIDYEDYLRVRGLEQWPVNSAKAIQTRRYCATHNDSANYREAIKTRSDETISNIAITLIHQADSLLMKLIEYQKRDFLANGGIREEMTRARIAERNKQREQGYRGTQSNQGNQGYQSNQINQSNQINQSNQINPTNPIDPINPADPTAPNPDR
;
A
#
# COMPACT_ATOMS: atom_id res chain seq x y z
N GLY A 1 9.82 -25.51 -31.37
CA GLY A 1 9.16 -24.24 -31.06
C GLY A 1 10.17 -23.14 -31.05
N ASP A 2 9.77 -21.97 -31.50
CA ASP A 2 10.63 -20.78 -31.46
C ASP A 2 10.67 -20.28 -29.99
N ARG A 3 11.85 -20.30 -29.39
CA ARG A 3 12.07 -19.87 -28.00
C ARG A 3 11.58 -18.42 -27.75
N THR A 4 11.67 -17.58 -28.75
CA THR A 4 11.19 -16.19 -28.68
C THR A 4 9.68 -16.14 -28.50
N VAL A 5 8.93 -16.99 -29.21
CA VAL A 5 7.46 -17.06 -29.06
C VAL A 5 7.08 -17.49 -27.65
N ASP A 6 7.78 -18.46 -27.07
CA ASP A 6 7.54 -18.91 -25.70
C ASP A 6 7.81 -17.77 -24.69
N GLN A 7 8.87 -16.98 -24.89
CA GLN A 7 9.19 -15.80 -24.07
C GLN A 7 8.11 -14.73 -24.19
N MET A 8 7.65 -14.41 -25.40
CA MET A 8 6.56 -13.46 -25.66
C MET A 8 5.26 -13.89 -24.95
N ILE A 9 4.92 -15.18 -25.02
CA ILE A 9 3.74 -15.72 -24.32
C ILE A 9 3.90 -15.57 -22.81
N GLN A 10 5.10 -15.85 -22.26
CA GLN A 10 5.36 -15.70 -20.84
C GLN A 10 5.29 -14.23 -20.38
N ALA A 11 5.87 -13.30 -21.14
CA ALA A 11 5.79 -11.87 -20.85
C ALA A 11 4.35 -11.37 -20.85
N ALA A 12 3.54 -11.76 -21.85
CA ALA A 12 2.12 -11.40 -21.91
C ALA A 12 1.34 -11.97 -20.72
N ARG A 13 1.57 -13.22 -20.33
CA ARG A 13 0.94 -13.86 -19.17
C ARG A 13 1.36 -13.19 -17.87
N SER A 14 2.66 -12.91 -17.69
CA SER A 14 3.20 -12.26 -16.52
C SER A 14 2.58 -10.86 -16.35
N GLY A 15 2.54 -10.05 -17.41
CA GLY A 15 1.89 -8.74 -17.37
C GLY A 15 0.44 -8.82 -16.91
N LYS A 16 -0.36 -9.68 -17.53
CA LYS A 16 -1.77 -9.89 -17.17
C LYS A 16 -1.92 -10.36 -15.72
N GLN A 17 -1.13 -11.34 -15.30
CA GLN A 17 -1.25 -11.97 -13.98
C GLN A 17 -0.88 -10.97 -12.88
N ASN A 18 0.20 -10.22 -13.04
CA ASN A 18 0.61 -9.22 -12.06
C ASN A 18 -0.39 -8.07 -11.93
N ILE A 19 -1.11 -7.68 -13.00
CA ILE A 19 -2.22 -6.72 -12.90
C ILE A 19 -3.35 -7.28 -12.04
N ALA A 20 -3.74 -8.54 -12.28
CA ALA A 20 -4.82 -9.19 -11.53
C ALA A 20 -4.46 -9.38 -10.05
N GLU A 21 -3.26 -9.87 -9.76
CA GLU A 21 -2.75 -10.05 -8.39
C GLU A 21 -2.57 -8.72 -7.68
N GLY A 22 -2.04 -7.71 -8.36
CA GLY A 22 -1.91 -6.35 -7.82
C GLY A 22 -3.26 -5.76 -7.45
N SER A 23 -4.27 -5.96 -8.29
CA SER A 23 -5.64 -5.53 -7.99
C SER A 23 -6.21 -6.24 -6.75
N SER A 24 -5.97 -7.53 -6.62
CA SER A 24 -6.40 -8.30 -5.44
C SER A 24 -5.64 -7.90 -4.17
N ALA A 25 -4.35 -7.58 -4.29
CA ALA A 25 -3.51 -7.14 -3.18
C ALA A 25 -3.88 -5.74 -2.65
N ALA A 26 -4.60 -4.93 -3.41
CA ALA A 26 -4.98 -3.56 -3.06
C ALA A 26 -5.71 -3.48 -1.69
N ALA A 27 -6.55 -4.48 -1.40
CA ALA A 27 -7.30 -4.56 -0.15
C ALA A 27 -6.45 -4.86 1.08
N THR A 28 -5.25 -5.46 0.90
CA THR A 28 -4.42 -5.94 2.00
C THR A 28 -3.05 -5.27 2.07
N SER A 29 -2.50 -4.79 0.96
CA SER A 29 -1.18 -4.16 0.91
C SER A 29 -1.03 -3.26 -0.31
N ARG A 30 -1.13 -1.96 -0.10
CA ARG A 30 -0.86 -0.94 -1.14
C ARG A 30 0.56 -1.03 -1.69
N GLU A 31 1.54 -1.39 -0.84
CA GLU A 31 2.92 -1.60 -1.27
C GLU A 31 3.04 -2.77 -2.24
N THR A 32 2.40 -3.90 -1.94
CA THR A 32 2.38 -5.08 -2.81
C THR A 32 1.66 -4.78 -4.12
N GLN A 33 0.53 -4.07 -4.07
CA GLN A 33 -0.17 -3.60 -5.26
C GLN A 33 0.76 -2.79 -6.17
N LEU A 34 1.46 -1.80 -5.63
CA LEU A 34 2.39 -0.97 -6.39
C LEU A 34 3.55 -1.79 -6.99
N LYS A 35 4.13 -2.72 -6.23
CA LYS A 35 5.20 -3.62 -6.71
C LYS A 35 4.71 -4.47 -7.89
N LEU A 36 3.56 -5.11 -7.77
CA LEU A 36 3.01 -5.97 -8.82
C LEU A 36 2.62 -5.17 -10.07
N THR A 37 2.09 -3.97 -9.92
CA THR A 37 1.81 -3.08 -11.06
C THR A 37 3.10 -2.70 -11.81
N ASN A 38 4.21 -2.45 -11.10
CA ASN A 38 5.50 -2.21 -11.73
C ASN A 38 6.06 -3.45 -12.44
N VAL A 39 5.90 -4.64 -11.87
CA VAL A 39 6.29 -5.92 -12.51
C VAL A 39 5.47 -6.13 -13.79
N ALA A 40 4.16 -5.87 -13.75
CA ALA A 40 3.31 -5.95 -14.94
C ALA A 40 3.80 -5.01 -16.05
N LYS A 41 4.16 -3.77 -15.69
CA LYS A 41 4.73 -2.79 -16.63
C LYS A 41 6.03 -3.31 -17.25
N ALA A 42 6.96 -3.84 -16.44
CA ALA A 42 8.21 -4.40 -16.92
C ALA A 42 7.98 -5.56 -17.90
N SER A 43 7.06 -6.49 -17.60
CA SER A 43 6.69 -7.59 -18.49
C SER A 43 6.10 -7.12 -19.83
N LEU A 44 5.32 -6.04 -19.83
CA LEU A 44 4.82 -5.46 -21.09
C LEU A 44 5.93 -4.76 -21.90
N GLN A 45 6.93 -4.18 -21.24
CA GLN A 45 8.10 -3.60 -21.91
C GLN A 45 8.96 -4.70 -22.57
N GLU A 46 9.15 -5.84 -21.92
CA GLU A 46 9.82 -7.01 -22.53
C GLU A 46 9.05 -7.48 -23.76
N LEU A 47 7.73 -7.63 -23.66
CA LEU A 47 6.89 -8.03 -24.79
C LEU A 47 6.94 -7.02 -25.95
N LEU A 48 7.04 -5.72 -25.66
CA LEU A 48 7.18 -4.66 -26.66
C LEU A 48 8.46 -4.87 -27.46
N ILE A 49 9.59 -5.04 -26.76
CA ILE A 49 10.91 -5.26 -27.37
C ILE A 49 10.86 -6.52 -28.26
N ASP A 50 10.25 -7.61 -27.79
CA ASP A 50 10.13 -8.84 -28.55
C ASP A 50 9.35 -8.64 -29.88
N TYR A 51 8.26 -7.85 -29.87
CA TYR A 51 7.53 -7.53 -31.10
C TYR A 51 8.29 -6.63 -32.04
N GLU A 52 9.03 -5.66 -31.53
CA GLU A 52 9.91 -4.79 -32.33
C GLU A 52 11.04 -5.59 -32.96
N ASP A 53 11.68 -6.50 -32.22
CA ASP A 53 12.68 -7.42 -32.71
C ASP A 53 12.12 -8.39 -33.76
N TYR A 54 10.91 -8.91 -33.54
CA TYR A 54 10.24 -9.77 -34.50
C TYR A 54 10.05 -9.07 -35.87
N LEU A 55 9.58 -7.83 -35.87
CA LEU A 55 9.44 -7.04 -37.11
C LEU A 55 10.82 -6.81 -37.75
N ARG A 56 11.81 -6.40 -36.98
CA ARG A 56 13.15 -6.09 -37.46
C ARG A 56 13.84 -7.30 -38.10
N VAL A 57 13.83 -8.45 -37.43
CA VAL A 57 14.50 -9.68 -37.89
C VAL A 57 13.88 -10.22 -39.17
N ARG A 58 12.58 -10.02 -39.35
CA ARG A 58 11.82 -10.48 -40.52
C ARG A 58 11.78 -9.46 -41.66
N GLY A 59 12.38 -8.27 -41.49
CA GLY A 59 12.36 -7.18 -42.48
C GLY A 59 10.94 -6.62 -42.70
N LEU A 60 10.07 -6.70 -41.67
CA LEU A 60 8.73 -6.17 -41.67
C LEU A 60 8.72 -4.73 -41.15
N GLU A 61 7.79 -3.92 -41.63
CA GLU A 61 7.73 -2.50 -41.25
C GLU A 61 7.10 -2.31 -39.87
N GLN A 62 7.85 -1.64 -38.96
CA GLN A 62 7.22 -1.01 -37.79
C GLN A 62 6.63 0.32 -38.26
N TRP A 63 5.31 0.48 -38.14
CA TRP A 63 4.65 1.65 -38.71
C TRP A 63 5.08 2.95 -37.99
N PRO A 64 5.51 3.95 -38.76
CA PRO A 64 5.84 5.25 -38.18
C PRO A 64 4.65 5.82 -37.39
N VAL A 65 4.94 6.41 -36.23
CA VAL A 65 3.91 6.87 -35.27
C VAL A 65 2.85 7.77 -35.91
N ASN A 66 3.26 8.58 -36.90
CA ASN A 66 2.37 9.52 -37.60
C ASN A 66 1.81 8.98 -38.92
N SER A 67 2.05 7.71 -39.26
CA SER A 67 1.47 7.10 -40.44
C SER A 67 -0.06 6.96 -40.31
N ALA A 68 -0.77 6.99 -41.44
CA ALA A 68 -2.22 6.82 -41.46
C ALA A 68 -2.64 5.48 -40.83
N LYS A 69 -1.89 4.40 -41.10
CA LYS A 69 -2.12 3.06 -40.52
C LYS A 69 -2.00 3.11 -38.99
N ALA A 70 -0.93 3.70 -38.46
CA ALA A 70 -0.72 3.78 -37.00
C ALA A 70 -1.77 4.65 -36.29
N ILE A 71 -2.17 5.78 -36.90
CA ILE A 71 -3.22 6.65 -36.34
C ILE A 71 -4.57 5.94 -36.32
N GLN A 72 -4.94 5.27 -37.43
CA GLN A 72 -6.18 4.51 -37.48
C GLN A 72 -6.21 3.37 -36.47
N THR A 73 -5.12 2.62 -36.35
CA THR A 73 -4.99 1.52 -35.39
C THR A 73 -5.12 2.02 -33.97
N ARG A 74 -4.45 3.12 -33.60
CA ARG A 74 -4.59 3.70 -32.26
C ARG A 74 -6.02 4.10 -31.93
N ARG A 75 -6.73 4.72 -32.87
CA ARG A 75 -8.14 5.08 -32.68
C ARG A 75 -9.01 3.84 -32.51
N TYR A 76 -8.80 2.81 -33.32
CA TYR A 76 -9.53 1.55 -33.23
C TYR A 76 -9.27 0.89 -31.86
N CYS A 77 -8.03 0.69 -31.48
CA CYS A 77 -7.64 0.06 -30.21
C CYS A 77 -8.14 0.83 -28.99
N ALA A 78 -8.24 2.16 -29.06
CA ALA A 78 -8.75 2.99 -27.96
C ALA A 78 -10.24 2.75 -27.65
N THR A 79 -11.00 2.28 -28.61
CA THR A 79 -12.46 2.06 -28.47
C THR A 79 -12.86 0.59 -28.45
N HIS A 80 -11.94 -0.33 -28.78
CA HIS A 80 -12.19 -1.77 -28.87
C HIS A 80 -11.31 -2.52 -27.86
N ASN A 81 -11.82 -2.66 -26.64
CA ASN A 81 -11.08 -3.24 -25.52
C ASN A 81 -11.32 -4.75 -25.32
N ASP A 82 -12.22 -5.36 -26.09
CA ASP A 82 -12.48 -6.80 -26.00
C ASP A 82 -11.60 -7.55 -26.98
N SER A 83 -10.99 -8.66 -26.49
CA SER A 83 -10.18 -9.57 -27.30
C SER A 83 -10.94 -10.16 -28.49
N ALA A 84 -12.28 -10.26 -28.42
CA ALA A 84 -13.11 -10.70 -29.52
C ALA A 84 -12.94 -9.85 -30.79
N ASN A 85 -12.71 -8.54 -30.64
CA ASN A 85 -12.50 -7.62 -31.74
C ASN A 85 -11.24 -7.92 -32.57
N TYR A 86 -10.27 -8.65 -32.00
CA TYR A 86 -8.97 -8.96 -32.63
C TYR A 86 -8.90 -10.38 -33.17
N ARG A 87 -9.84 -11.27 -32.86
CA ARG A 87 -9.82 -12.69 -33.27
C ARG A 87 -9.82 -12.86 -34.78
N GLU A 88 -10.59 -12.05 -35.47
CA GLU A 88 -10.65 -12.09 -36.93
C GLU A 88 -9.39 -11.49 -37.56
N ALA A 89 -8.87 -10.41 -36.98
CA ALA A 89 -7.62 -9.82 -37.43
C ALA A 89 -6.45 -10.80 -37.33
N ILE A 90 -6.36 -11.57 -36.24
CA ILE A 90 -5.31 -12.60 -36.05
C ILE A 90 -5.34 -13.67 -37.15
N LYS A 91 -6.52 -14.01 -37.67
CA LYS A 91 -6.69 -15.03 -38.69
C LYS A 91 -6.46 -14.54 -40.12
N THR A 92 -6.73 -13.27 -40.37
CA THR A 92 -6.87 -12.72 -41.75
C THR A 92 -5.80 -11.70 -42.12
N ARG A 93 -5.12 -11.10 -41.14
CA ARG A 93 -4.12 -10.06 -41.37
C ARG A 93 -2.71 -10.63 -41.41
N SER A 94 -1.80 -9.89 -42.05
CA SER A 94 -0.38 -10.23 -42.09
C SER A 94 0.25 -10.12 -40.72
N ASP A 95 1.37 -10.86 -40.51
CA ASP A 95 2.19 -10.80 -39.30
C ASP A 95 2.63 -9.37 -38.97
N GLU A 96 2.97 -8.57 -40.00
CA GLU A 96 3.30 -7.14 -39.84
C GLU A 96 2.16 -6.39 -39.21
N THR A 97 0.93 -6.57 -39.73
CA THR A 97 -0.26 -5.89 -39.21
C THR A 97 -0.56 -6.31 -37.78
N ILE A 98 -0.52 -7.60 -37.49
CA ILE A 98 -0.77 -8.15 -36.16
C ILE A 98 0.24 -7.63 -35.15
N SER A 99 1.54 -7.62 -35.49
CA SER A 99 2.60 -7.12 -34.63
C SER A 99 2.44 -5.63 -34.33
N ASN A 100 2.12 -4.81 -35.33
CA ASN A 100 1.87 -3.38 -35.13
C ASN A 100 0.60 -3.08 -34.31
N ILE A 101 -0.44 -3.92 -34.40
CA ILE A 101 -1.62 -3.85 -33.52
C ILE A 101 -1.20 -4.17 -32.09
N ALA A 102 -0.42 -5.24 -31.87
CA ALA A 102 0.08 -5.64 -30.56
C ALA A 102 0.94 -4.53 -29.93
N ILE A 103 1.90 -3.97 -30.67
CA ILE A 103 2.72 -2.81 -30.25
C ILE A 103 1.82 -1.65 -29.82
N THR A 104 0.80 -1.33 -30.61
CA THR A 104 -0.16 -0.25 -30.28
C THR A 104 -0.89 -0.53 -28.97
N LEU A 105 -1.38 -1.75 -28.74
CA LEU A 105 -2.07 -2.15 -27.52
C LEU A 105 -1.13 -2.09 -26.29
N ILE A 106 0.13 -2.53 -26.45
CA ILE A 106 1.13 -2.48 -25.38
C ILE A 106 1.41 -1.03 -24.98
N HIS A 107 1.61 -0.12 -25.94
CA HIS A 107 1.81 1.30 -25.63
C HIS A 107 0.61 1.92 -24.89
N GLN A 108 -0.62 1.56 -25.27
CA GLN A 108 -1.80 2.02 -24.56
C GLN A 108 -1.89 1.46 -23.15
N ALA A 109 -1.61 0.16 -22.97
CA ALA A 109 -1.57 -0.49 -21.66
C ALA A 109 -0.46 0.12 -20.78
N ASP A 110 0.74 0.35 -21.33
CA ASP A 110 1.85 1.00 -20.60
C ASP A 110 1.46 2.40 -20.12
N SER A 111 0.82 3.21 -20.98
CA SER A 111 0.32 4.53 -20.61
C SER A 111 -0.72 4.49 -19.48
N LEU A 112 -1.61 3.49 -19.47
CA LEU A 112 -2.59 3.29 -18.41
C LEU A 112 -1.93 2.83 -17.11
N LEU A 113 -0.97 1.91 -17.20
CA LEU A 113 -0.19 1.44 -16.04
C LEU A 113 0.63 2.57 -15.41
N MET A 114 1.24 3.45 -16.20
CA MET A 114 1.93 4.62 -15.67
C MET A 114 1.00 5.52 -14.85
N LYS A 115 -0.18 5.83 -15.37
CA LYS A 115 -1.19 6.62 -14.64
C LYS A 115 -1.66 5.91 -13.36
N LEU A 116 -1.85 4.60 -13.43
CA LEU A 116 -2.22 3.78 -12.28
C LEU A 116 -1.12 3.78 -11.20
N ILE A 117 0.14 3.62 -11.59
CA ILE A 117 1.30 3.68 -10.68
C ILE A 117 1.38 5.05 -9.99
N GLU A 118 1.19 6.14 -10.74
CA GLU A 118 1.19 7.49 -10.16
C GLU A 118 0.03 7.69 -9.17
N TYR A 119 -1.15 7.19 -9.50
CA TYR A 119 -2.29 7.18 -8.59
C TYR A 119 -2.00 6.39 -7.32
N GLN A 120 -1.50 5.16 -7.46
CA GLN A 120 -1.15 4.28 -6.34
C GLN A 120 -0.08 4.89 -5.43
N LYS A 121 0.95 5.55 -6.02
CA LYS A 121 1.98 6.27 -5.25
C LYS A 121 1.38 7.42 -4.44
N ARG A 122 0.52 8.23 -5.06
CA ARG A 122 -0.16 9.34 -4.36
C ARG A 122 -1.05 8.83 -3.25
N ASP A 123 -1.82 7.78 -3.50
CA ASP A 123 -2.68 7.15 -2.50
C ASP A 123 -1.86 6.58 -1.32
N PHE A 124 -0.76 5.91 -1.62
CA PHE A 124 0.15 5.39 -0.59
C PHE A 124 0.76 6.49 0.28
N LEU A 125 1.18 7.61 -0.34
CA LEU A 125 1.75 8.76 0.38
C LEU A 125 0.71 9.50 1.23
N ALA A 126 -0.52 9.60 0.74
CA ALA A 126 -1.59 10.32 1.44
C ALA A 126 -2.17 9.50 2.61
N ASN A 127 -2.39 8.23 2.39
CA ASN A 127 -3.14 7.36 3.32
C ASN A 127 -2.24 6.38 4.08
N GLY A 128 -0.98 6.21 3.66
CA GLY A 128 -0.06 5.24 4.21
C GLY A 128 -0.43 3.80 3.84
N GLY A 129 0.31 2.84 4.39
CA GLY A 129 0.01 1.43 4.28
C GLY A 129 -0.95 0.95 5.37
N ILE A 130 -1.36 -0.31 5.29
CA ILE A 130 -2.23 -0.95 6.29
C ILE A 130 -1.65 -0.86 7.71
N ARG A 131 -0.32 -0.91 7.86
CA ARG A 131 0.33 -0.83 9.17
C ARG A 131 0.08 0.52 9.84
N GLU A 132 0.20 1.62 9.10
CA GLU A 132 -0.07 2.97 9.58
C GLU A 132 -1.56 3.17 9.87
N GLU A 133 -2.42 2.63 9.01
CA GLU A 133 -3.88 2.68 9.18
C GLU A 133 -4.31 1.91 10.44
N MET A 134 -3.82 0.70 10.65
CA MET A 134 -4.07 -0.07 11.87
C MET A 134 -3.49 0.59 13.13
N THR A 135 -2.33 1.23 13.02
CA THR A 135 -1.72 1.97 14.14
C THR A 135 -2.59 3.16 14.51
N ARG A 136 -3.05 3.94 13.51
CA ARG A 136 -3.98 5.06 13.74
C ARG A 136 -5.29 4.59 14.36
N ALA A 137 -5.86 3.49 13.87
CA ALA A 137 -7.07 2.91 14.40
C ALA A 137 -6.91 2.44 15.86
N ARG A 138 -5.79 1.79 16.20
CA ARG A 138 -5.46 1.38 17.57
C ARG A 138 -5.30 2.56 18.53
N ILE A 139 -4.64 3.63 18.08
CA ILE A 139 -4.50 4.85 18.87
C ILE A 139 -5.85 5.51 19.11
N ALA A 140 -6.67 5.63 18.08
CA ALA A 140 -8.02 6.19 18.19
C ALA A 140 -8.91 5.40 19.16
N GLU A 141 -8.88 4.08 19.06
CA GLU A 141 -9.66 3.20 19.98
C GLU A 141 -9.15 3.32 21.42
N ARG A 142 -7.83 3.37 21.63
CA ARG A 142 -7.25 3.56 22.97
C ARG A 142 -7.64 4.92 23.58
N ASN A 143 -7.66 5.97 22.79
CA ASN A 143 -8.08 7.29 23.25
C ASN A 143 -9.57 7.29 23.63
N LYS A 144 -10.42 6.65 22.83
CA LYS A 144 -11.84 6.49 23.11
C LYS A 144 -12.09 5.73 24.41
N GLN A 145 -11.34 4.64 24.66
CA GLN A 145 -11.44 3.88 25.90
C GLN A 145 -10.98 4.70 27.11
N ARG A 146 -9.93 5.53 26.96
CA ARG A 146 -9.49 6.46 28.01
C ARG A 146 -10.57 7.48 28.35
N GLU A 147 -11.21 8.09 27.37
CA GLU A 147 -12.29 9.06 27.57
C GLU A 147 -13.51 8.43 28.26
N GLN A 148 -13.86 7.20 27.89
CA GLN A 148 -14.95 6.47 28.53
C GLN A 148 -14.62 6.07 29.96
N GLY A 149 -13.38 5.67 30.26
CA GLY A 149 -12.89 5.38 31.61
C GLY A 149 -12.91 6.61 32.52
N TYR A 150 -12.55 7.79 31.97
CA TYR A 150 -12.60 9.05 32.71
C TYR A 150 -14.03 9.50 33.06
N ARG A 151 -14.99 9.29 32.15
CA ARG A 151 -16.43 9.54 32.43
C ARG A 151 -17.02 8.62 33.48
N GLY A 152 -16.58 7.33 33.49
CA GLY A 152 -17.00 6.38 34.48
C GLY A 152 -16.51 6.69 35.91
N THR A 153 -15.33 7.30 36.05
CA THR A 153 -14.76 7.69 37.36
C THR A 153 -15.40 8.97 37.92
N GLN A 154 -15.81 9.91 37.07
CA GLN A 154 -16.52 11.12 37.53
C GLN A 154 -17.96 10.85 38.02
N SER A 155 -18.65 9.85 37.43
CA SER A 155 -19.98 9.47 37.90
C SER A 155 -19.97 8.73 39.24
N ASN A 156 -18.87 8.07 39.61
CA ASN A 156 -18.74 7.39 40.91
C ASN A 156 -18.28 8.34 42.05
N GLN A 157 -17.62 9.46 41.75
CA GLN A 157 -17.25 10.44 42.78
C GLN A 157 -18.42 11.32 43.22
N GLY A 158 -19.44 11.48 42.37
CA GLY A 158 -20.67 12.21 42.73
C GLY A 158 -21.57 11.47 43.73
N ASN A 159 -21.44 10.15 43.86
CA ASN A 159 -22.31 9.35 44.77
C ASN A 159 -21.66 9.04 46.12
N GLN A 160 -20.36 9.31 46.31
CA GLN A 160 -19.68 9.13 47.61
C GLN A 160 -19.71 10.41 48.49
N GLY A 161 -20.09 11.54 47.91
CA GLY A 161 -20.17 12.83 48.64
C GLY A 161 -21.36 12.93 49.60
N TYR A 162 -22.37 12.10 49.48
CA TYR A 162 -23.56 12.14 50.34
C TYR A 162 -23.55 11.19 51.53
N GLN A 163 -22.62 10.25 51.60
CA GLN A 163 -22.50 9.33 52.75
C GLN A 163 -21.43 9.68 53.79
N SER A 164 -20.50 10.61 53.46
CA SER A 164 -19.43 10.99 54.37
C SER A 164 -19.81 12.05 55.44
N ASN A 165 -20.97 12.69 55.30
CA ASN A 165 -21.40 13.73 56.23
C ASN A 165 -22.21 13.22 57.48
N GLN A 166 -22.48 11.92 57.57
CA GLN A 166 -23.17 11.37 58.73
C GLN A 166 -22.26 10.63 59.75
N ILE A 167 -20.99 10.36 59.40
CA ILE A 167 -20.07 9.63 60.28
C ILE A 167 -19.14 10.57 61.08
N ASN A 168 -19.01 11.84 60.64
CA ASN A 168 -18.09 12.78 61.33
C ASN A 168 -18.66 13.54 62.53
N GLN A 169 -19.90 13.25 62.94
CA GLN A 169 -20.44 13.87 64.17
C GLN A 169 -20.33 12.96 65.42
N SER A 170 -19.86 11.70 65.32
CA SER A 170 -19.76 10.80 66.45
C SER A 170 -18.34 10.55 66.99
N ASN A 171 -17.29 11.13 66.41
CA ASN A 171 -15.89 10.83 66.81
C ASN A 171 -15.11 12.04 67.33
N GLN A 172 -15.79 13.10 67.81
CA GLN A 172 -15.10 14.23 68.45
C GLN A 172 -14.96 14.15 69.98
N ILE A 173 -15.21 12.97 70.56
CA ILE A 173 -14.95 12.76 71.98
C ILE A 173 -14.11 11.50 72.12
N ASN A 174 -12.81 11.60 71.94
CA ASN A 174 -11.74 10.81 72.51
C ASN A 174 -10.50 10.89 71.67
N GLN A 175 -9.63 11.77 71.99
CA GLN A 175 -8.15 11.57 71.94
C GLN A 175 -7.44 12.86 72.34
N SER A 176 -7.33 13.10 73.61
CA SER A 176 -6.18 13.72 74.21
C SER A 176 -5.37 12.55 74.80
N ASN A 177 -4.11 12.59 74.46
CA ASN A 177 -2.92 11.90 75.00
C ASN A 177 -2.25 10.88 74.08
N GLN A 178 -1.12 11.21 73.70
CA GLN A 178 0.24 10.62 73.90
C GLN A 178 1.15 10.65 72.65
N ILE A 179 2.15 11.55 72.73
CA ILE A 179 3.58 11.29 72.74
C ILE A 179 4.22 10.69 71.47
N ASN A 180 5.05 11.53 70.84
CA ASN A 180 6.14 11.17 69.90
C ASN A 180 7.22 10.28 70.55
N PRO A 181 7.92 9.41 69.85
CA PRO A 181 9.29 9.75 69.47
C PRO A 181 9.84 9.18 68.12
N THR A 182 10.74 9.99 67.55
CA THR A 182 12.01 9.65 66.89
C THR A 182 12.08 8.98 65.52
N ASN A 183 12.64 9.73 64.58
CA ASN A 183 13.37 9.27 63.41
C ASN A 183 14.50 8.31 63.73
N PRO A 184 14.88 7.42 62.79
CA PRO A 184 16.21 7.55 62.20
C PRO A 184 16.30 7.20 60.68
N ILE A 185 17.09 8.06 59.97
CA ILE A 185 18.27 7.78 59.14
C ILE A 185 18.09 6.98 57.84
N ASP A 186 18.37 7.69 56.75
CA ASP A 186 18.74 7.18 55.42
C ASP A 186 19.99 6.31 55.43
N PRO A 187 20.14 5.40 54.48
CA PRO A 187 21.45 5.20 53.87
C PRO A 187 21.43 5.22 52.34
N ILE A 188 22.21 6.16 51.79
CA ILE A 188 23.31 6.02 50.83
C ILE A 188 23.07 5.18 49.56
N ASN A 189 23.08 5.91 48.47
CA ASN A 189 23.21 5.48 47.08
C ASN A 189 24.69 5.20 46.73
N PRO A 190 25.08 4.11 46.07
CA PRO A 190 26.32 4.05 45.35
C PRO A 190 26.16 4.00 43.84
N ALA A 191 26.71 5.04 43.19
CA ALA A 191 27.52 5.03 41.98
C ALA A 191 27.11 4.20 40.77
N ASP A 192 26.81 4.94 39.73
CA ASP A 192 26.84 4.57 38.32
C ASP A 192 28.31 4.53 37.80
N PRO A 193 28.72 3.51 37.09
CA PRO A 193 29.83 3.63 36.16
C PRO A 193 29.45 3.10 34.77
N THR A 194 29.37 3.98 33.74
CA THR A 194 29.90 3.67 32.41
C THR A 194 29.67 4.84 31.43
N ALA A 195 30.77 5.59 31.24
CA ALA A 195 30.94 6.43 30.07
C ALA A 195 31.56 5.61 28.92
N PRO A 196 31.25 5.87 27.67
CA PRO A 196 31.84 5.15 26.54
C PRO A 196 33.19 5.73 26.13
N ASN A 197 34.10 4.82 25.78
CA ASN A 197 35.42 5.09 25.24
C ASN A 197 35.36 5.27 23.72
N PRO A 198 35.92 6.32 23.15
CA PRO A 198 36.12 6.44 21.71
C PRO A 198 37.51 5.88 21.36
N ASP A 199 37.54 4.90 20.43
CA ASP A 199 38.67 4.47 19.60
C ASP A 199 38.66 2.96 19.40
N ARG A 200 38.02 2.55 18.31
CA ARG A 200 38.52 1.58 17.31
C ARG A 200 37.51 1.37 16.20
#